data_f0f58d753e2425129cf590e905f09b48
#
_entry.id   f0f58d753e2425129cf590e905f09b48
#
_cell.length_a   1.000
_cell.length_b   1.000
_cell.length_c   1.000
_cell.angle_alpha   90.00
_cell.angle_beta   90.00
_cell.angle_gamma   90.00
#
_symmetry.space_group_name_H-M   'P 1'
#
loop_
_entity.id
_entity.type
_entity.pdbx_description
1 polymer ?
#
loop_
_entity_poly.entity_id
_entity_poly.type
_entity_poly.pdbx_seq_one_letter_code
_entity_poly.pdbx_strand_id
1 'polypeptide(L)'
;MLIIDAHLDLSMNAMEWNRDLRLPVTAIRERERGMTDKPDRNKGTVSLPALREGNIGLVVATQIARFVNPANPLPGWNSPEQAWAQTQGQRAWYREMELSGELKLVHNKSSLELQLALWEEDSPGKKPVGYLLSLEGADSLVTLHHLTQAYDYGLRAIGPAHYGPGRYANGTDSTGALNQPGIELLREMENLNMILDVTHLCDDAFWHAMKLFRGPVWASHNNCRSLVPHNRQLNDDQIRELIRRDAVIGVALDAWMMVPDWVRGRSTPDGENCTLETILGHIDHICHIAGNCNHVAIGSDLDGAFGKEQCPADLETIADLQKLEGLLIARGYTKNDILLILHGNWLRFLRRNLK
;
A
#
# COMPACT_ATOMS: atom_id res chain seq x y z
N MET A 1 -17.68 9.68 3.34
CA MET A 1 -16.73 10.56 2.59
C MET A 1 -15.92 9.72 1.59
N LEU A 2 -15.41 10.28 0.46
CA LEU A 2 -14.50 9.54 -0.42
C LEU A 2 -13.21 9.20 0.33
N ILE A 3 -12.69 7.98 0.15
CA ILE A 3 -11.39 7.55 0.68
C ILE A 3 -10.51 7.10 -0.49
N ILE A 4 -9.22 7.42 -0.40
CA ILE A 4 -8.17 6.86 -1.25
C ILE A 4 -7.23 6.05 -0.35
N ASP A 5 -7.03 4.78 -0.68
CA ASP A 5 -6.14 3.88 0.04
C ASP A 5 -4.89 3.58 -0.79
N ALA A 6 -3.73 3.90 -0.25
CA ALA A 6 -2.48 3.84 -1.01
C ALA A 6 -1.79 2.48 -0.99
N HIS A 7 -2.39 1.45 -0.41
CA HIS A 7 -1.78 0.12 -0.49
C HIS A 7 -2.78 -1.01 -0.25
N LEU A 8 -3.04 -1.80 -1.29
CA LEU A 8 -3.80 -3.05 -1.21
C LEU A 8 -3.25 -4.13 -2.13
N ASP A 9 -2.99 -5.30 -1.59
CA ASP A 9 -2.51 -6.49 -2.30
C ASP A 9 -3.63 -7.29 -2.97
N LEU A 10 -4.46 -6.62 -3.78
CA LEU A 10 -5.65 -7.22 -4.38
C LEU A 10 -5.31 -8.45 -5.24
N SER A 11 -4.29 -8.32 -6.10
CA SER A 11 -3.92 -9.42 -7.01
C SER A 11 -3.27 -10.60 -6.29
N MET A 12 -2.51 -10.35 -5.21
CA MET A 12 -1.95 -11.39 -4.35
C MET A 12 -3.08 -12.18 -3.68
N ASN A 13 -4.04 -11.49 -3.09
CA ASN A 13 -5.21 -12.11 -2.48
C ASN A 13 -6.01 -12.94 -3.48
N ALA A 14 -6.23 -12.45 -4.68
CA ALA A 14 -6.95 -13.17 -5.72
C ALA A 14 -6.20 -14.42 -6.19
N MET A 15 -4.88 -14.32 -6.46
CA MET A 15 -4.11 -15.35 -7.13
C MET A 15 -3.46 -16.36 -6.15
N GLU A 16 -2.87 -15.88 -5.05
CA GLU A 16 -2.12 -16.73 -4.11
C GLU A 16 -2.97 -17.21 -2.93
N TRP A 17 -3.95 -16.40 -2.50
CA TRP A 17 -4.95 -16.79 -1.51
C TRP A 17 -6.18 -17.45 -2.16
N ASN A 18 -6.33 -17.39 -3.49
CA ASN A 18 -7.47 -17.91 -4.24
C ASN A 18 -8.81 -17.31 -3.75
N ARG A 19 -8.83 -16.00 -3.48
CA ARG A 19 -10.01 -15.24 -3.05
C ARG A 19 -10.71 -14.63 -4.26
N ASP A 20 -11.98 -14.95 -4.48
CA ASP A 20 -12.79 -14.21 -5.45
C ASP A 20 -13.26 -12.90 -4.84
N LEU A 21 -12.49 -11.84 -5.03
CA LEU A 21 -12.74 -10.51 -4.43
C LEU A 21 -14.02 -9.83 -4.93
N ARG A 22 -14.73 -10.39 -5.91
CA ARG A 22 -16.05 -9.91 -6.35
C ARG A 22 -17.17 -10.29 -5.36
N LEU A 23 -16.90 -11.22 -4.46
CA LEU A 23 -17.83 -11.66 -3.42
C LEU A 23 -17.76 -10.76 -2.20
N PRO A 24 -18.84 -10.67 -1.40
CA PRO A 24 -18.78 -10.07 -0.07
C PRO A 24 -17.73 -10.78 0.82
N VAL A 25 -17.10 -10.03 1.73
CA VAL A 25 -16.09 -10.58 2.67
C VAL A 25 -16.61 -11.80 3.43
N THR A 26 -17.89 -11.79 3.85
CA THR A 26 -18.52 -12.92 4.54
C THR A 26 -18.55 -14.20 3.71
N ALA A 27 -18.79 -14.08 2.40
CA ALA A 27 -18.81 -15.23 1.49
C ALA A 27 -17.39 -15.75 1.21
N ILE A 28 -16.39 -14.86 1.15
CA ILE A 28 -14.98 -15.26 1.04
C ILE A 28 -14.56 -16.04 2.30
N ARG A 29 -14.84 -15.52 3.48
CA ARG A 29 -14.55 -16.18 4.76
C ARG A 29 -15.22 -17.55 4.85
N GLU A 30 -16.50 -17.65 4.42
CA GLU A 30 -17.21 -18.94 4.42
C GLU A 30 -16.53 -19.98 3.53
N ARG A 31 -16.03 -19.58 2.35
CA ARG A 31 -15.27 -20.48 1.44
C ARG A 31 -13.95 -20.93 2.05
N GLU A 32 -13.35 -20.11 2.90
CA GLU A 32 -12.07 -20.40 3.59
C GLU A 32 -12.27 -21.18 4.89
N ARG A 33 -13.52 -21.48 5.29
CA ARG A 33 -13.80 -22.20 6.54
C ARG A 33 -13.08 -23.55 6.57
N GLY A 34 -12.25 -23.76 7.62
CA GLY A 34 -11.48 -24.98 7.81
C GLY A 34 -10.17 -25.08 7.02
N MET A 35 -9.84 -24.08 6.19
CA MET A 35 -8.52 -23.99 5.56
C MET A 35 -7.47 -23.57 6.60
N THR A 36 -6.25 -24.14 6.51
CA THR A 36 -5.14 -23.90 7.46
C THR A 36 -3.81 -23.62 6.79
N ASP A 37 -3.80 -23.47 5.46
CA ASP A 37 -2.60 -23.26 4.65
C ASP A 37 -2.02 -21.83 4.77
N LYS A 38 -2.82 -20.87 5.27
CA LYS A 38 -2.42 -19.49 5.56
C LYS A 38 -2.95 -19.07 6.93
N PRO A 39 -2.25 -18.18 7.66
CA PRO A 39 -2.65 -17.78 9.04
C PRO A 39 -3.94 -16.95 9.08
N ASP A 40 -4.24 -16.24 8.00
CA ASP A 40 -5.37 -15.31 7.84
C ASP A 40 -6.58 -15.95 7.13
N ARG A 41 -6.58 -17.28 6.95
CA ARG A 41 -7.77 -17.97 6.41
C ARG A 41 -9.00 -17.72 7.25
N ASN A 42 -10.13 -17.48 6.59
CA ASN A 42 -11.41 -17.12 7.21
C ASN A 42 -11.40 -15.76 7.95
N LYS A 43 -10.42 -14.88 7.68
CA LYS A 43 -10.23 -13.62 8.40
C LYS A 43 -10.01 -12.42 7.47
N GLY A 44 -10.08 -12.58 6.16
CA GLY A 44 -9.93 -11.49 5.19
C GLY A 44 -10.89 -10.33 5.48
N THR A 45 -10.48 -9.12 5.16
CA THR A 45 -11.21 -7.87 5.42
C THR A 45 -11.53 -7.09 4.15
N VAL A 46 -10.91 -7.44 3.03
CA VAL A 46 -11.00 -6.70 1.76
C VAL A 46 -11.82 -7.47 0.72
N SER A 47 -12.72 -6.76 0.05
CA SER A 47 -13.38 -7.22 -1.17
C SER A 47 -13.84 -6.02 -2.01
N LEU A 48 -14.09 -6.20 -3.30
CA LEU A 48 -14.56 -5.12 -4.18
C LEU A 48 -15.93 -4.56 -3.75
N PRO A 49 -16.90 -5.38 -3.27
CA PRO A 49 -18.11 -4.86 -2.63
C PRO A 49 -17.83 -4.02 -1.38
N ALA A 50 -16.92 -4.46 -0.50
CA ALA A 50 -16.60 -3.73 0.73
C ALA A 50 -15.87 -2.39 0.44
N LEU A 51 -15.03 -2.32 -0.60
CA LEU A 51 -14.44 -1.06 -1.07
C LEU A 51 -15.53 -0.06 -1.48
N ARG A 52 -16.55 -0.51 -2.21
CA ARG A 52 -17.67 0.35 -2.62
C ARG A 52 -18.51 0.79 -1.44
N GLU A 53 -18.81 -0.12 -0.52
CA GLU A 53 -19.53 0.16 0.72
C GLU A 53 -18.80 1.21 1.55
N GLY A 54 -17.47 1.10 1.65
CA GLY A 54 -16.60 2.05 2.32
C GLY A 54 -16.35 3.34 1.53
N ASN A 55 -17.00 3.54 0.38
CA ASN A 55 -16.74 4.69 -0.50
C ASN A 55 -15.24 4.89 -0.82
N ILE A 56 -14.50 3.78 -1.00
CA ILE A 56 -13.08 3.77 -1.36
C ILE A 56 -12.98 3.75 -2.88
N GLY A 57 -12.87 4.94 -3.46
CA GLY A 57 -13.02 5.15 -4.91
C GLY A 57 -11.76 4.97 -5.72
N LEU A 58 -10.60 5.00 -5.07
CA LEU A 58 -9.30 4.79 -5.69
C LEU A 58 -8.37 4.08 -4.70
N VAL A 59 -7.64 3.09 -5.20
CA VAL A 59 -6.61 2.38 -4.43
C VAL A 59 -5.29 2.35 -5.20
N VAL A 60 -4.17 2.30 -4.50
CA VAL A 60 -2.91 1.83 -5.08
C VAL A 60 -2.90 0.31 -4.93
N ALA A 61 -2.98 -0.38 -6.05
CA ALA A 61 -3.10 -1.84 -6.10
C ALA A 61 -1.77 -2.45 -6.55
N THR A 62 -1.31 -3.44 -5.82
CA THR A 62 0.04 -3.96 -5.99
C THR A 62 0.12 -5.14 -6.94
N GLN A 63 1.30 -5.26 -7.54
CA GLN A 63 1.88 -6.52 -7.97
C GLN A 63 3.02 -6.85 -7.00
N ILE A 64 3.11 -8.10 -6.55
CA ILE A 64 4.17 -8.55 -5.65
C ILE A 64 4.65 -9.95 -6.05
N ALA A 65 5.95 -10.11 -6.26
CA ALA A 65 6.58 -11.41 -6.42
C ALA A 65 8.06 -11.31 -6.06
N ARG A 66 8.44 -11.83 -4.90
CA ARG A 66 9.82 -11.80 -4.41
C ARG A 66 10.65 -12.87 -5.11
N PHE A 67 11.83 -12.51 -5.59
CA PHE A 67 12.90 -13.44 -5.87
C PHE A 67 13.68 -13.71 -4.59
N VAL A 68 13.97 -14.95 -4.30
CA VAL A 68 14.78 -15.37 -3.16
C VAL A 68 15.97 -16.19 -3.64
N ASN A 69 17.17 -15.79 -3.24
CA ASN A 69 18.35 -16.62 -3.42
C ASN A 69 18.44 -17.66 -2.28
N PRO A 70 19.28 -18.72 -2.40
CA PRO A 70 19.36 -19.78 -1.41
C PRO A 70 19.77 -19.30 0.02
N ALA A 71 20.35 -18.11 0.13
CA ALA A 71 20.72 -17.52 1.44
C ALA A 71 19.57 -16.73 2.09
N ASN A 72 18.47 -16.48 1.37
CA ASN A 72 17.31 -15.78 1.90
C ASN A 72 16.26 -16.80 2.39
N PRO A 73 15.95 -16.85 3.71
CA PRO A 73 15.00 -17.80 4.26
C PRO A 73 13.52 -17.45 3.99
N LEU A 74 13.26 -16.29 3.41
CA LEU A 74 11.89 -15.83 3.14
C LEU A 74 11.25 -16.64 1.99
N PRO A 75 9.92 -16.83 2.00
CA PRO A 75 9.23 -17.44 0.87
C PRO A 75 9.31 -16.56 -0.37
N GLY A 76 9.43 -17.19 -1.54
CA GLY A 76 9.51 -16.47 -2.82
C GLY A 76 9.83 -17.41 -3.98
N TRP A 77 10.15 -16.84 -5.12
CA TRP A 77 10.43 -17.52 -6.37
C TRP A 77 11.94 -17.76 -6.55
N ASN A 78 12.33 -18.90 -7.10
CA ASN A 78 13.73 -19.30 -7.24
C ASN A 78 14.45 -18.62 -8.41
N SER A 79 13.74 -17.90 -9.28
CA SER A 79 14.34 -17.07 -10.31
C SER A 79 13.53 -15.78 -10.55
N PRO A 80 14.20 -14.72 -11.06
CA PRO A 80 13.51 -13.48 -11.42
C PRO A 80 12.48 -13.69 -12.52
N GLU A 81 12.72 -14.63 -13.43
CA GLU A 81 11.80 -14.98 -14.53
C GLU A 81 10.51 -15.61 -13.99
N GLN A 82 10.61 -16.47 -12.97
CA GLN A 82 9.43 -17.00 -12.28
C GLN A 82 8.66 -15.89 -11.56
N ALA A 83 9.36 -15.02 -10.86
CA ALA A 83 8.75 -13.84 -10.20
C ALA A 83 8.07 -12.91 -11.23
N TRP A 84 8.71 -12.68 -12.39
CA TRP A 84 8.10 -11.93 -13.48
C TRP A 84 6.84 -12.61 -14.03
N ALA A 85 6.87 -13.92 -14.27
CA ALA A 85 5.70 -14.67 -14.72
C ALA A 85 4.53 -14.55 -13.72
N GLN A 86 4.81 -14.56 -12.41
CA GLN A 86 3.81 -14.36 -11.37
C GLN A 86 3.19 -12.95 -11.46
N THR A 87 4.00 -11.88 -11.59
CA THR A 87 3.45 -10.52 -11.73
C THR A 87 2.66 -10.35 -13.03
N GLN A 88 3.01 -11.07 -14.11
CA GLN A 88 2.20 -11.06 -15.33
C GLN A 88 0.86 -11.78 -15.14
N GLY A 89 0.80 -12.84 -14.34
CA GLY A 89 -0.47 -13.47 -13.92
C GLY A 89 -1.34 -12.51 -13.11
N GLN A 90 -0.74 -11.80 -12.15
CA GLN A 90 -1.42 -10.74 -11.37
C GLN A 90 -1.95 -9.61 -12.27
N ARG A 91 -1.16 -9.18 -13.26
CA ARG A 91 -1.61 -8.21 -14.27
C ARG A 91 -2.80 -8.72 -15.07
N ALA A 92 -2.77 -9.99 -15.50
CA ALA A 92 -3.87 -10.59 -16.23
C ALA A 92 -5.16 -10.57 -15.41
N TRP A 93 -5.09 -10.83 -14.10
CA TRP A 93 -6.23 -10.72 -13.20
C TRP A 93 -6.78 -9.28 -13.15
N TYR A 94 -5.93 -8.25 -13.02
CA TYR A 94 -6.38 -6.86 -13.07
C TYR A 94 -7.12 -6.54 -14.36
N ARG A 95 -6.61 -7.02 -15.50
CA ARG A 95 -7.27 -6.83 -16.81
C ARG A 95 -8.65 -7.48 -16.87
N GLU A 96 -8.82 -8.67 -16.33
CA GLU A 96 -10.13 -9.34 -16.26
C GLU A 96 -11.10 -8.57 -15.35
N MET A 97 -10.59 -7.98 -14.25
CA MET A 97 -11.41 -7.11 -13.38
C MET A 97 -11.83 -5.80 -14.09
N GLU A 98 -10.99 -5.24 -14.96
CA GLU A 98 -11.38 -4.10 -15.80
C GLU A 98 -12.45 -4.50 -16.82
N LEU A 99 -12.25 -5.59 -17.55
CA LEU A 99 -13.19 -6.08 -18.56
C LEU A 99 -14.57 -6.41 -17.98
N SER A 100 -14.61 -6.85 -16.74
CA SER A 100 -15.85 -7.12 -16.00
C SER A 100 -16.47 -5.88 -15.32
N GLY A 101 -15.86 -4.68 -15.48
CA GLY A 101 -16.35 -3.45 -14.88
C GLY A 101 -16.20 -3.36 -13.36
N GLU A 102 -15.35 -4.20 -12.77
CA GLU A 102 -15.05 -4.18 -11.34
C GLU A 102 -14.04 -3.10 -10.97
N LEU A 103 -12.98 -2.98 -11.77
CA LEU A 103 -11.87 -2.06 -11.58
C LEU A 103 -11.71 -1.14 -12.79
N LYS A 104 -10.98 -0.04 -12.62
CA LYS A 104 -10.62 0.90 -13.68
C LYS A 104 -9.20 1.42 -13.47
N LEU A 105 -8.31 1.19 -14.44
CA LEU A 105 -6.92 1.62 -14.38
C LEU A 105 -6.81 3.16 -14.41
N VAL A 106 -6.08 3.70 -13.44
CA VAL A 106 -5.67 5.10 -13.35
C VAL A 106 -4.17 5.17 -13.56
N HIS A 107 -3.73 5.67 -14.71
CA HIS A 107 -2.31 5.69 -15.09
C HIS A 107 -1.80 7.06 -15.57
N ASN A 108 -2.70 8.04 -15.68
CA ASN A 108 -2.39 9.43 -16.02
C ASN A 108 -3.45 10.37 -15.41
N LYS A 109 -3.21 11.67 -15.52
CA LYS A 109 -4.10 12.69 -14.97
C LYS A 109 -5.52 12.63 -15.54
N SER A 110 -5.66 12.38 -16.85
CA SER A 110 -6.99 12.28 -17.48
C SER A 110 -7.81 11.13 -16.93
N SER A 111 -7.20 9.93 -16.79
CA SER A 111 -7.86 8.76 -16.20
C SER A 111 -8.18 8.96 -14.70
N LEU A 112 -7.37 9.74 -13.97
CA LEU A 112 -7.65 10.11 -12.58
C LEU A 112 -8.91 10.98 -12.50
N GLU A 113 -8.99 12.07 -13.28
CA GLU A 113 -10.15 12.97 -13.23
C GLU A 113 -11.44 12.27 -13.70
N LEU A 114 -11.36 11.38 -14.71
CA LEU A 114 -12.49 10.56 -15.13
C LEU A 114 -12.96 9.59 -14.02
N GLN A 115 -12.04 9.04 -13.24
CA GLN A 115 -12.38 8.18 -12.12
C GLN A 115 -13.06 8.96 -11.00
N LEU A 116 -12.55 10.16 -10.68
CA LEU A 116 -13.12 11.01 -9.65
C LEU A 116 -14.54 11.48 -10.03
N ALA A 117 -14.74 11.96 -11.26
CA ALA A 117 -16.05 12.36 -11.76
C ALA A 117 -17.07 11.22 -11.63
N LEU A 118 -16.68 9.98 -11.97
CA LEU A 118 -17.55 8.82 -11.85
C LEU A 118 -18.00 8.58 -10.39
N TRP A 119 -17.15 8.87 -9.41
CA TRP A 119 -17.46 8.67 -7.99
C TRP A 119 -18.21 9.87 -7.37
N GLU A 120 -18.13 11.05 -7.97
CA GLU A 120 -18.92 12.21 -7.58
C GLU A 120 -20.36 12.14 -8.11
N GLU A 121 -20.59 11.46 -9.23
CA GLU A 121 -21.93 11.28 -9.78
C GLU A 121 -22.82 10.44 -8.82
N ASP A 122 -24.02 10.94 -8.53
CA ASP A 122 -25.06 10.19 -7.83
C ASP A 122 -25.84 9.32 -8.82
N SER A 123 -25.13 8.45 -9.53
CA SER A 123 -25.73 7.55 -10.52
C SER A 123 -26.01 6.18 -9.89
N PRO A 124 -27.21 5.61 -10.12
CA PRO A 124 -27.51 4.26 -9.69
C PRO A 124 -26.65 3.26 -10.48
N GLY A 125 -26.03 2.33 -9.78
CA GLY A 125 -25.28 1.27 -10.40
C GLY A 125 -23.94 0.98 -9.71
N LYS A 126 -23.30 -0.09 -10.15
CA LYS A 126 -22.01 -0.52 -9.66
C LYS A 126 -20.92 0.38 -10.24
N LYS A 127 -20.24 1.14 -9.38
CA LYS A 127 -19.08 1.95 -9.77
C LYS A 127 -17.82 1.08 -9.76
N PRO A 128 -17.00 1.08 -10.82
CA PRO A 128 -15.69 0.45 -10.77
C PRO A 128 -14.79 1.19 -9.77
N VAL A 129 -14.03 0.44 -8.97
CA VAL A 129 -13.01 1.03 -8.11
C VAL A 129 -11.80 1.39 -8.98
N GLY A 130 -11.33 2.64 -8.87
CA GLY A 130 -10.10 3.06 -9.53
C GLY A 130 -8.89 2.36 -8.93
N TYR A 131 -7.91 1.99 -9.76
CA TYR A 131 -6.65 1.49 -9.23
C TYR A 131 -5.45 2.10 -9.97
N LEU A 132 -4.45 2.50 -9.21
CA LEU A 132 -3.12 2.84 -9.71
C LEU A 132 -2.22 1.64 -9.44
N LEU A 133 -1.54 1.14 -10.48
CA LEU A 133 -0.73 -0.06 -10.37
C LEU A 133 0.65 0.28 -9.79
N SER A 134 1.03 -0.43 -8.73
CA SER A 134 2.33 -0.38 -8.07
C SER A 134 3.01 -1.75 -8.08
N LEU A 135 4.34 -1.76 -8.01
CA LEU A 135 5.13 -2.98 -7.81
C LEU A 135 5.80 -2.94 -6.44
N GLU A 136 5.42 -3.85 -5.56
CA GLU A 136 5.98 -3.98 -4.22
C GLU A 136 7.14 -4.98 -4.20
N GLY A 137 8.36 -4.43 -4.13
CA GLY A 137 9.58 -5.18 -4.38
C GLY A 137 9.85 -5.33 -5.88
N ALA A 138 10.98 -4.79 -6.33
CA ALA A 138 11.36 -4.80 -7.76
C ALA A 138 11.96 -6.12 -8.23
N ASP A 139 12.00 -7.14 -7.40
CA ASP A 139 12.70 -8.41 -7.65
C ASP A 139 12.26 -9.15 -8.91
N SER A 140 10.99 -8.98 -9.30
CA SER A 140 10.41 -9.56 -10.50
C SER A 140 10.91 -8.91 -11.81
N LEU A 141 11.49 -7.72 -11.76
CA LEU A 141 12.08 -7.08 -12.94
C LEU A 141 13.38 -7.79 -13.33
N VAL A 142 13.32 -8.66 -14.32
CA VAL A 142 14.49 -9.44 -14.78
C VAL A 142 15.59 -8.51 -15.29
N THR A 143 15.22 -7.47 -16.05
CA THR A 143 16.08 -6.40 -16.56
C THR A 143 15.33 -5.08 -16.58
N LEU A 144 16.00 -3.96 -16.81
CA LEU A 144 15.34 -2.65 -16.97
C LEU A 144 14.42 -2.57 -18.20
N HIS A 145 14.60 -3.44 -19.20
CA HIS A 145 13.62 -3.56 -20.29
C HIS A 145 12.23 -4.01 -19.78
N HIS A 146 12.17 -4.87 -18.75
CA HIS A 146 10.91 -5.28 -18.13
C HIS A 146 10.26 -4.11 -17.38
N LEU A 147 11.05 -3.14 -16.88
CA LEU A 147 10.49 -1.91 -16.32
C LEU A 147 9.75 -1.08 -17.38
N THR A 148 10.36 -0.89 -18.56
CA THR A 148 9.72 -0.18 -19.68
C THR A 148 8.42 -0.88 -20.10
N GLN A 149 8.44 -2.21 -20.24
CA GLN A 149 7.23 -2.99 -20.52
C GLN A 149 6.16 -2.82 -19.44
N ALA A 150 6.58 -2.78 -18.16
CA ALA A 150 5.66 -2.57 -17.05
C ALA A 150 5.02 -1.17 -17.07
N TYR A 151 5.81 -0.15 -17.36
CA TYR A 151 5.32 1.21 -17.54
C TYR A 151 4.29 1.31 -18.67
N ASP A 152 4.55 0.64 -19.80
CA ASP A 152 3.68 0.64 -20.98
C ASP A 152 2.30 0.02 -20.69
N TYR A 153 2.24 -0.98 -19.80
CA TYR A 153 0.97 -1.54 -19.39
C TYR A 153 0.31 -0.85 -18.19
N GLY A 154 0.87 0.23 -17.69
CA GLY A 154 0.23 1.09 -16.70
C GLY A 154 0.87 1.12 -15.31
N LEU A 155 1.99 0.44 -15.06
CA LEU A 155 2.72 0.56 -13.80
C LEU A 155 3.18 2.00 -13.60
N ARG A 156 2.96 2.59 -12.41
CA ARG A 156 3.31 3.99 -12.12
C ARG A 156 4.14 4.18 -10.87
N ALA A 157 4.16 3.21 -9.96
CA ALA A 157 4.96 3.29 -8.74
C ALA A 157 5.73 1.99 -8.51
N ILE A 158 6.90 2.10 -7.89
CA ILE A 158 7.73 0.96 -7.49
C ILE A 158 8.33 1.20 -6.12
N GLY A 159 8.18 0.21 -5.23
CA GLY A 159 9.04 -0.01 -4.08
C GLY A 159 10.21 -0.90 -4.47
N PRO A 160 11.47 -0.45 -4.43
CA PRO A 160 12.61 -1.24 -4.90
C PRO A 160 12.87 -2.51 -4.09
N ALA A 161 12.36 -2.59 -2.86
CA ALA A 161 12.53 -3.73 -1.95
C ALA A 161 11.23 -4.04 -1.20
N HIS A 162 11.19 -5.23 -0.60
CA HIS A 162 10.18 -5.65 0.37
C HIS A 162 10.90 -6.10 1.66
N TYR A 163 10.73 -7.32 2.16
CA TYR A 163 11.51 -7.84 3.28
C TYR A 163 12.83 -8.47 2.81
N GLY A 164 13.89 -8.28 3.62
CA GLY A 164 15.20 -8.88 3.38
C GLY A 164 16.00 -8.23 2.26
N PRO A 165 17.12 -8.82 1.87
CA PRO A 165 17.93 -8.36 0.75
C PRO A 165 17.24 -8.66 -0.57
N GLY A 166 16.99 -7.62 -1.37
CA GLY A 166 16.43 -7.72 -2.72
C GLY A 166 17.47 -7.54 -3.82
N ARG A 167 17.06 -7.75 -5.06
CA ARG A 167 17.92 -7.60 -6.25
C ARG A 167 18.38 -6.16 -6.49
N TYR A 168 17.55 -5.19 -6.14
CA TYR A 168 17.76 -3.77 -6.42
C TYR A 168 18.04 -2.95 -5.17
N ALA A 169 17.47 -3.34 -4.03
CA ALA A 169 17.66 -2.65 -2.76
C ALA A 169 17.52 -3.62 -1.59
N ASN A 170 18.06 -3.21 -0.44
CA ASN A 170 17.85 -3.88 0.82
C ASN A 170 16.58 -3.35 1.49
N GLY A 171 15.71 -4.28 1.91
CA GLY A 171 14.42 -3.98 2.50
C GLY A 171 14.38 -4.13 4.02
N THR A 172 13.15 -4.23 4.55
CA THR A 172 12.89 -4.45 5.98
C THR A 172 13.70 -5.66 6.49
N ASP A 173 14.25 -5.55 7.69
CA ASP A 173 15.10 -6.56 8.35
C ASP A 173 16.41 -6.87 7.63
N SER A 174 16.88 -5.94 6.80
CA SER A 174 18.22 -5.97 6.21
C SER A 174 18.92 -4.62 6.35
N THR A 175 20.17 -4.53 5.93
CA THR A 175 21.01 -3.32 5.99
C THR A 175 21.78 -3.16 4.70
N GLY A 176 22.27 -1.94 4.46
CA GLY A 176 23.10 -1.62 3.33
C GLY A 176 22.41 -0.71 2.29
N ALA A 177 23.23 0.08 1.63
CA ALA A 177 22.78 1.01 0.60
C ALA A 177 22.31 0.29 -0.67
N LEU A 178 21.75 1.04 -1.63
CA LEU A 178 21.41 0.52 -2.95
C LEU A 178 22.67 -0.05 -3.64
N ASN A 179 22.50 -1.18 -4.28
CA ASN A 179 23.51 -1.75 -5.17
C ASN A 179 23.49 -1.07 -6.55
N GLN A 180 24.42 -1.43 -7.43
CA GLN A 180 24.50 -0.83 -8.77
C GLN A 180 23.23 -1.02 -9.61
N PRO A 181 22.58 -2.21 -9.67
CA PRO A 181 21.27 -2.38 -10.31
C PRO A 181 20.19 -1.47 -9.74
N GLY A 182 20.17 -1.24 -8.42
CA GLY A 182 19.22 -0.33 -7.79
C GLY A 182 19.42 1.13 -8.19
N ILE A 183 20.66 1.57 -8.32
CA ILE A 183 20.98 2.92 -8.82
C ILE A 183 20.50 3.09 -10.27
N GLU A 184 20.68 2.08 -11.10
CA GLU A 184 20.23 2.08 -12.50
C GLU A 184 18.70 2.05 -12.59
N LEU A 185 18.03 1.27 -11.71
CA LEU A 185 16.58 1.27 -11.59
C LEU A 185 16.04 2.67 -11.28
N LEU A 186 16.60 3.36 -10.28
CA LEU A 186 16.14 4.71 -9.93
C LEU A 186 16.30 5.70 -11.09
N ARG A 187 17.40 5.64 -11.85
CA ARG A 187 17.61 6.49 -13.02
C ARG A 187 16.55 6.23 -14.10
N GLU A 188 16.23 4.97 -14.35
CA GLU A 188 15.21 4.63 -15.34
C GLU A 188 13.80 5.01 -14.87
N MET A 189 13.51 4.88 -13.57
CA MET A 189 12.28 5.40 -12.98
C MET A 189 12.14 6.92 -13.16
N GLU A 190 13.23 7.69 -13.02
CA GLU A 190 13.23 9.13 -13.30
C GLU A 190 12.93 9.42 -14.78
N ASN A 191 13.58 8.71 -15.71
CA ASN A 191 13.35 8.86 -17.15
C ASN A 191 11.89 8.62 -17.53
N LEU A 192 11.25 7.64 -16.89
CA LEU A 192 9.85 7.28 -17.08
C LEU A 192 8.88 8.11 -16.23
N ASN A 193 9.39 9.02 -15.40
CA ASN A 193 8.58 9.80 -14.45
C ASN A 193 7.73 8.91 -13.52
N MET A 194 8.29 7.82 -13.06
CA MET A 194 7.64 6.92 -12.11
C MET A 194 7.79 7.39 -10.67
N ILE A 195 6.89 6.95 -9.82
CA ILE A 195 6.88 7.27 -8.39
C ILE A 195 7.74 6.24 -7.65
N LEU A 196 8.66 6.73 -6.82
CA LEU A 196 9.41 5.90 -5.89
C LEU A 196 8.60 5.70 -4.61
N ASP A 197 8.26 4.47 -4.30
CA ASP A 197 7.73 4.09 -3.00
C ASP A 197 8.89 3.70 -2.08
N VAL A 198 9.07 4.44 -1.00
CA VAL A 198 10.15 4.17 -0.03
C VAL A 198 9.76 3.18 1.05
N THR A 199 8.51 2.76 1.06
CA THR A 199 8.04 1.73 1.98
C THR A 199 8.91 0.48 1.85
N HIS A 200 9.22 -0.15 2.95
CA HIS A 200 10.14 -1.29 3.08
C HIS A 200 11.63 -1.02 2.85
N LEU A 201 12.07 0.10 2.31
CA LEU A 201 13.50 0.35 2.25
C LEU A 201 14.12 0.33 3.66
N CYS A 202 15.23 -0.38 3.84
CA CYS A 202 16.02 -0.24 5.07
C CYS A 202 16.62 1.18 5.15
N ASP A 203 17.06 1.61 6.33
CA ASP A 203 17.50 2.98 6.57
C ASP A 203 18.63 3.40 5.60
N ASP A 204 19.63 2.55 5.38
CA ASP A 204 20.74 2.86 4.46
C ASP A 204 20.27 3.02 3.01
N ALA A 205 19.37 2.13 2.56
CA ALA A 205 18.80 2.18 1.23
C ALA A 205 17.88 3.40 1.06
N PHE A 206 17.09 3.74 2.07
CA PHE A 206 16.27 4.95 2.08
C PHE A 206 17.12 6.20 1.87
N TRP A 207 18.14 6.42 2.69
CA TRP A 207 18.97 7.63 2.59
C TRP A 207 19.76 7.67 1.28
N HIS A 208 20.22 6.51 0.78
CA HIS A 208 20.89 6.45 -0.51
C HIS A 208 19.93 6.80 -1.66
N ALA A 209 18.71 6.29 -1.63
CA ALA A 209 17.66 6.61 -2.61
C ALA A 209 17.32 8.12 -2.58
N MET A 210 17.11 8.71 -1.38
CA MET A 210 16.82 10.15 -1.25
C MET A 210 17.94 11.04 -1.76
N LYS A 211 19.19 10.59 -1.65
CA LYS A 211 20.35 11.31 -2.21
C LYS A 211 20.40 11.28 -3.73
N LEU A 212 19.98 10.18 -4.35
CA LEU A 212 20.11 9.96 -5.79
C LEU A 212 18.86 10.37 -6.58
N PHE A 213 17.68 9.95 -6.13
CA PHE A 213 16.41 10.09 -6.85
C PHE A 213 15.83 11.50 -6.72
N ARG A 214 15.48 12.13 -7.84
CA ARG A 214 14.89 13.48 -7.91
C ARG A 214 13.39 13.49 -8.27
N GLY A 215 12.87 12.34 -8.69
CA GLY A 215 11.47 12.17 -9.05
C GLY A 215 10.51 12.23 -7.86
N PRO A 216 9.21 11.98 -8.10
CA PRO A 216 8.19 11.95 -7.06
C PRO A 216 8.37 10.76 -6.12
N VAL A 217 8.19 11.01 -4.81
CA VAL A 217 8.37 10.01 -3.74
C VAL A 217 7.14 9.97 -2.87
N TRP A 218 6.76 8.79 -2.43
CA TRP A 218 5.80 8.57 -1.36
C TRP A 218 6.23 7.44 -0.41
N ALA A 219 5.55 7.29 0.72
CA ALA A 219 5.54 6.08 1.52
C ALA A 219 4.11 5.57 1.54
N SER A 220 3.83 4.48 0.82
CA SER A 220 2.45 4.00 0.62
C SER A 220 1.80 3.53 1.93
N HIS A 221 2.54 2.83 2.80
CA HIS A 221 2.03 2.25 4.05
C HIS A 221 3.12 2.18 5.12
N ASN A 222 3.26 3.27 5.91
CA ASN A 222 4.26 3.39 6.97
C ASN A 222 3.70 4.09 8.20
N ASN A 223 4.14 3.64 9.38
CA ASN A 223 3.84 4.30 10.65
C ASN A 223 5.11 4.90 11.28
N CYS A 224 5.02 5.40 12.51
CA CYS A 224 6.07 6.17 13.17
C CYS A 224 6.90 5.28 14.10
N ARG A 225 8.23 5.25 13.91
CA ARG A 225 9.17 4.47 14.73
C ARG A 225 9.25 4.97 16.17
N SER A 226 8.99 6.24 16.40
CA SER A 226 8.95 6.82 17.74
C SER A 226 7.80 6.27 18.60
N LEU A 227 6.73 5.77 17.97
CA LEU A 227 5.58 5.17 18.66
C LEU A 227 5.70 3.65 18.71
N VAL A 228 6.18 3.02 17.63
CA VAL A 228 6.41 1.57 17.56
C VAL A 228 7.84 1.33 17.08
N PRO A 229 8.78 1.02 18.00
CA PRO A 229 10.20 0.91 17.69
C PRO A 229 10.52 -0.32 16.83
N HIS A 230 10.53 -0.14 15.52
CA HIS A 230 10.90 -1.18 14.55
C HIS A 230 11.51 -0.56 13.29
N ASN A 231 12.43 -1.23 12.62
CA ASN A 231 13.08 -0.75 11.38
C ASN A 231 12.14 -0.70 10.17
N ARG A 232 10.96 -1.32 10.26
CA ARG A 232 9.86 -1.21 9.28
C ARG A 232 9.23 0.17 9.28
N GLN A 233 9.31 0.88 10.41
CA GLN A 233 8.69 2.19 10.61
C GLN A 233 9.62 3.32 10.22
N LEU A 234 9.06 4.46 9.83
CA LEU A 234 9.81 5.68 9.55
C LEU A 234 10.27 6.35 10.86
N ASN A 235 11.55 6.68 10.97
CA ASN A 235 12.02 7.56 12.04
C ASN A 235 11.70 9.03 11.68
N ASP A 236 11.83 9.91 12.68
CA ASP A 236 11.45 11.32 12.53
C ASP A 236 12.25 12.06 11.44
N ASP A 237 13.52 11.68 11.22
CA ASP A 237 14.32 12.31 10.18
C ASP A 237 13.89 11.86 8.78
N GLN A 238 13.48 10.61 8.63
CA GLN A 238 12.88 10.10 7.39
C GLN A 238 11.54 10.80 7.11
N ILE A 239 10.70 10.99 8.14
CA ILE A 239 9.45 11.74 8.02
C ILE A 239 9.73 13.19 7.57
N ARG A 240 10.71 13.88 8.20
CA ARG A 240 11.11 15.25 7.80
C ARG A 240 11.60 15.30 6.35
N GLU A 241 12.39 14.31 5.91
CA GLU A 241 12.85 14.25 4.52
C GLU A 241 11.70 14.05 3.55
N LEU A 242 10.74 13.19 3.85
CA LEU A 242 9.53 12.99 3.03
C LEU A 242 8.69 14.27 2.96
N ILE A 243 8.51 14.98 4.08
CA ILE A 243 7.84 16.29 4.13
C ILE A 243 8.57 17.30 3.23
N ARG A 244 9.90 17.39 3.33
CA ARG A 244 10.73 18.26 2.49
C ARG A 244 10.58 17.96 1.00
N ARG A 245 10.35 16.70 0.64
CA ARG A 245 10.08 16.22 -0.73
C ARG A 245 8.63 16.40 -1.17
N ASP A 246 7.78 17.02 -0.34
CA ASP A 246 6.33 17.14 -0.55
C ASP A 246 5.66 15.78 -0.84
N ALA A 247 6.17 14.74 -0.19
CA ALA A 247 5.63 13.38 -0.24
C ALA A 247 4.37 13.23 0.62
N VAL A 248 3.67 12.13 0.41
CA VAL A 248 2.55 11.69 1.27
C VAL A 248 2.93 10.36 1.91
N ILE A 249 2.58 10.22 3.17
CA ILE A 249 2.80 9.02 4.00
C ILE A 249 1.43 8.41 4.29
N GLY A 250 1.18 7.21 3.76
CA GLY A 250 0.02 6.40 4.08
C GLY A 250 0.23 5.71 5.43
N VAL A 251 -0.73 5.82 6.35
CA VAL A 251 -0.67 5.09 7.62
C VAL A 251 -1.26 3.70 7.47
N ALA A 252 -0.56 2.69 8.00
CA ALA A 252 -0.90 1.28 7.90
C ALA A 252 -1.71 0.79 9.10
N LEU A 253 -2.63 -0.14 8.86
CA LEU A 253 -3.52 -0.71 9.86
C LEU A 253 -3.13 -2.14 10.29
N ASP A 254 -1.91 -2.56 10.00
CA ASP A 254 -1.35 -3.78 10.57
C ASP A 254 -1.05 -3.54 12.05
N ALA A 255 -1.71 -4.28 12.95
CA ALA A 255 -1.70 -4.02 14.40
C ALA A 255 -0.30 -3.98 15.00
N TRP A 256 0.64 -4.83 14.54
CA TRP A 256 2.03 -4.79 15.03
C TRP A 256 2.79 -3.50 14.63
N MET A 257 2.28 -2.77 13.64
CA MET A 257 2.79 -1.45 13.26
C MET A 257 2.09 -0.33 14.02
N MET A 258 0.96 -0.60 14.68
CA MET A 258 0.12 0.39 15.37
C MET A 258 0.41 0.44 16.88
N VAL A 259 0.74 -0.71 17.50
CA VAL A 259 1.02 -0.81 18.94
C VAL A 259 2.40 -1.42 19.17
N PRO A 260 3.15 -0.95 20.20
CA PRO A 260 4.43 -1.52 20.55
C PRO A 260 4.27 -2.94 21.16
N ASP A 261 5.36 -3.68 21.19
CA ASP A 261 5.48 -4.98 21.85
C ASP A 261 4.54 -6.07 21.33
N TRP A 262 3.96 -5.88 20.14
CA TRP A 262 3.14 -6.88 19.47
C TRP A 262 3.94 -8.17 19.18
N VAL A 263 3.41 -9.31 19.63
CA VAL A 263 4.00 -10.63 19.37
C VAL A 263 3.13 -11.40 18.38
N ARG A 264 3.58 -11.52 17.13
CA ARG A 264 2.85 -12.25 16.07
C ARG A 264 2.50 -13.67 16.52
N GLY A 265 1.25 -14.08 16.31
CA GLY A 265 0.72 -15.39 16.72
C GLY A 265 0.38 -15.52 18.21
N ARG A 266 0.56 -14.45 19.01
CA ARG A 266 0.18 -14.40 20.44
C ARG A 266 -0.69 -13.20 20.77
N SER A 267 -0.24 -12.00 20.42
CA SER A 267 -1.03 -10.77 20.60
C SER A 267 -2.31 -10.83 19.79
N THR A 268 -3.35 -10.24 20.31
CA THR A 268 -4.63 -10.06 19.62
C THR A 268 -5.04 -8.60 19.67
N PRO A 269 -5.79 -8.09 18.67
CA PRO A 269 -6.22 -6.70 18.67
C PRO A 269 -6.94 -6.25 19.95
N ASP A 270 -7.84 -7.10 20.46
CA ASP A 270 -8.54 -6.84 21.72
C ASP A 270 -7.59 -6.87 22.93
N GLY A 271 -6.64 -7.82 22.98
CA GLY A 271 -5.70 -7.96 24.08
C GLY A 271 -4.74 -6.76 24.21
N GLU A 272 -4.37 -6.17 23.10
CA GLU A 272 -3.48 -4.99 23.03
C GLU A 272 -4.25 -3.66 22.93
N ASN A 273 -5.59 -3.66 23.01
CA ASN A 273 -6.45 -2.50 22.81
C ASN A 273 -6.17 -1.76 21.48
N CYS A 274 -5.84 -2.50 20.43
CA CYS A 274 -5.59 -1.96 19.10
C CYS A 274 -6.91 -1.74 18.37
N THR A 275 -7.33 -0.50 18.24
CA THR A 275 -8.55 -0.07 17.56
C THR A 275 -8.22 0.92 16.44
N LEU A 276 -9.21 1.29 15.61
CA LEU A 276 -9.05 2.36 14.62
C LEU A 276 -8.60 3.70 15.25
N GLU A 277 -8.96 3.96 16.51
CA GLU A 277 -8.48 5.17 17.21
C GLU A 277 -6.95 5.16 17.42
N THR A 278 -6.34 3.97 17.54
CA THR A 278 -4.89 3.84 17.74
C THR A 278 -4.08 4.48 16.61
N ILE A 279 -4.56 4.40 15.37
CA ILE A 279 -3.84 4.99 14.22
C ILE A 279 -3.75 6.51 14.29
N LEU A 280 -4.67 7.18 15.02
CA LEU A 280 -4.65 8.62 15.16
C LEU A 280 -3.38 9.12 15.84
N GLY A 281 -2.77 8.33 16.72
CA GLY A 281 -1.47 8.66 17.31
C GLY A 281 -0.37 8.82 16.27
N HIS A 282 -0.34 7.95 15.24
CA HIS A 282 0.61 8.05 14.13
C HIS A 282 0.29 9.24 13.21
N ILE A 283 -0.99 9.50 12.95
CA ILE A 283 -1.45 10.66 12.20
C ILE A 283 -1.03 11.96 12.92
N ASP A 284 -1.30 12.06 14.22
CA ASP A 284 -0.93 13.21 15.06
C ASP A 284 0.57 13.47 15.02
N HIS A 285 1.40 12.41 15.12
CA HIS A 285 2.84 12.52 15.12
C HIS A 285 3.38 13.09 13.80
N ILE A 286 2.88 12.58 12.66
CA ILE A 286 3.27 13.09 11.33
C ILE A 286 2.81 14.55 11.17
N CYS A 287 1.56 14.87 11.54
CA CYS A 287 1.04 16.22 11.49
C CYS A 287 1.83 17.19 12.40
N HIS A 288 2.24 16.74 13.59
CA HIS A 288 3.06 17.53 14.51
C HIS A 288 4.44 17.87 13.90
N ILE A 289 5.13 16.88 13.32
CA ILE A 289 6.43 17.11 12.64
C ILE A 289 6.27 18.07 11.46
N ALA A 290 5.18 17.95 10.70
CA ALA A 290 4.91 18.77 9.52
C ALA A 290 4.38 20.17 9.87
N GLY A 291 3.81 20.37 11.05
CA GLY A 291 3.08 21.59 11.44
C GLY A 291 1.75 21.76 10.68
N ASN A 292 1.28 20.74 9.99
CA ASN A 292 0.03 20.70 9.22
C ASN A 292 -0.32 19.24 8.83
N CYS A 293 -1.49 19.03 8.20
CA CYS A 293 -1.97 17.70 7.80
C CYS A 293 -1.73 17.35 6.32
N ASN A 294 -0.83 18.06 5.62
CA ASN A 294 -0.66 17.90 4.16
C ASN A 294 0.12 16.63 3.74
N HIS A 295 0.72 15.89 4.67
CA HIS A 295 1.68 14.83 4.36
C HIS A 295 1.28 13.45 4.87
N VAL A 296 0.12 13.31 5.50
CA VAL A 296 -0.39 12.05 6.01
C VAL A 296 -1.71 11.69 5.34
N ALA A 297 -1.91 10.40 5.06
CA ALA A 297 -3.14 9.87 4.47
C ALA A 297 -3.28 8.37 4.80
N ILE A 298 -4.25 7.69 4.19
CA ILE A 298 -4.50 6.26 4.41
C ILE A 298 -3.67 5.42 3.43
N GLY A 299 -3.06 4.37 3.94
CA GLY A 299 -2.40 3.31 3.19
C GLY A 299 -2.53 2.03 4.01
N SER A 300 -3.74 1.44 4.03
CA SER A 300 -4.20 0.54 5.09
C SER A 300 -3.41 -0.76 5.20
N ASP A 301 -2.90 -1.27 4.10
CA ASP A 301 -2.25 -2.58 4.03
C ASP A 301 -3.18 -3.75 4.43
N LEU A 302 -4.50 -3.52 4.47
CA LEU A 302 -5.46 -4.56 4.85
C LEU A 302 -5.41 -5.75 3.89
N ASP A 303 -5.43 -6.96 4.46
CA ASP A 303 -5.18 -8.23 3.77
C ASP A 303 -3.77 -8.34 3.14
N GLY A 304 -2.78 -7.56 3.63
CA GLY A 304 -1.35 -7.68 3.30
C GLY A 304 -0.69 -8.87 4.00
N ALA A 305 -1.17 -10.10 3.70
CA ALA A 305 -0.80 -11.36 4.33
C ALA A 305 -1.19 -11.47 5.84
N PHE A 306 -2.16 -10.70 6.27
CA PHE A 306 -2.83 -10.77 7.57
C PHE A 306 -4.33 -10.50 7.39
N GLY A 307 -5.14 -10.76 8.40
CA GLY A 307 -6.56 -10.48 8.41
C GLY A 307 -7.01 -9.92 9.77
N LYS A 308 -8.24 -10.24 10.17
CA LYS A 308 -8.82 -9.74 11.44
C LYS A 308 -8.00 -10.05 12.69
N GLU A 309 -7.16 -11.07 12.66
CA GLU A 309 -6.30 -11.42 13.80
C GLU A 309 -5.19 -10.40 14.04
N GLN A 310 -4.92 -9.52 13.08
CA GLN A 310 -3.82 -8.57 13.13
C GLN A 310 -4.20 -7.19 12.55
N CYS A 311 -5.50 -6.85 12.52
CA CYS A 311 -5.99 -5.50 12.20
C CYS A 311 -6.73 -4.90 13.42
N PRO A 312 -7.18 -3.62 13.41
CA PRO A 312 -7.93 -3.04 14.52
C PRO A 312 -9.14 -3.87 14.94
N ALA A 313 -9.36 -4.04 16.25
CA ALA A 313 -10.42 -4.88 16.81
C ALA A 313 -11.83 -4.46 16.35
N ASP A 314 -12.04 -3.18 16.14
CA ASP A 314 -13.30 -2.56 15.71
C ASP A 314 -13.44 -2.45 14.18
N LEU A 315 -12.52 -3.07 13.42
CA LEU A 315 -12.57 -3.17 11.95
C LEU A 315 -13.08 -4.56 11.53
N GLU A 316 -14.28 -4.63 10.97
CA GLU A 316 -14.84 -5.87 10.42
C GLU A 316 -14.46 -6.06 8.95
N THR A 317 -14.55 -4.98 8.16
CA THR A 317 -14.13 -4.94 6.76
C THR A 317 -13.49 -3.59 6.45
N ILE A 318 -12.83 -3.47 5.30
CA ILE A 318 -12.26 -2.20 4.85
C ILE A 318 -13.30 -1.06 4.77
N ALA A 319 -14.59 -1.36 4.69
CA ALA A 319 -15.65 -0.35 4.73
C ALA A 319 -15.65 0.45 6.04
N ASP A 320 -15.16 -0.14 7.13
CA ASP A 320 -15.07 0.50 8.43
C ASP A 320 -14.06 1.65 8.48
N LEU A 321 -13.23 1.86 7.45
CA LEU A 321 -12.41 3.06 7.32
C LEU A 321 -13.25 4.35 7.36
N GLN A 322 -14.55 4.29 7.04
CA GLN A 322 -15.46 5.43 7.20
C GLN A 322 -15.60 5.90 8.66
N LYS A 323 -15.34 5.04 9.65
CA LYS A 323 -15.32 5.41 11.08
C LYS A 323 -14.23 6.44 11.41
N LEU A 324 -13.16 6.49 10.60
CA LEU A 324 -12.06 7.44 10.79
C LEU A 324 -12.53 8.90 10.73
N GLU A 325 -13.56 9.22 9.93
CA GLU A 325 -14.13 10.58 9.89
C GLU A 325 -14.60 11.00 11.29
N GLY A 326 -15.39 10.16 11.94
CA GLY A 326 -15.91 10.44 13.31
C GLY A 326 -14.81 10.50 14.35
N LEU A 327 -13.82 9.61 14.27
CA LEU A 327 -12.68 9.56 15.17
C LEU A 327 -11.79 10.83 15.04
N LEU A 328 -11.53 11.28 13.82
CA LEU A 328 -10.78 12.51 13.55
C LEU A 328 -11.53 13.75 14.03
N ILE A 329 -12.86 13.81 13.86
CA ILE A 329 -13.71 14.88 14.44
C ILE A 329 -13.56 14.90 15.96
N ALA A 330 -13.70 13.75 16.61
CA ALA A 330 -13.58 13.63 18.07
C ALA A 330 -12.19 14.01 18.57
N ARG A 331 -11.14 13.78 17.75
CA ARG A 331 -9.74 14.16 18.04
C ARG A 331 -9.47 15.67 17.87
N GLY A 332 -10.39 16.41 17.25
CA GLY A 332 -10.29 17.87 17.07
C GLY A 332 -9.76 18.33 15.71
N TYR A 333 -9.65 17.45 14.73
CA TYR A 333 -9.29 17.80 13.35
C TYR A 333 -10.41 18.62 12.69
N THR A 334 -10.02 19.64 11.93
CA THR A 334 -10.98 20.41 11.13
C THR A 334 -11.52 19.58 9.97
N LYS A 335 -12.68 19.98 9.43
CA LYS A 335 -13.24 19.32 8.23
C LYS A 335 -12.25 19.30 7.06
N ASN A 336 -11.45 20.36 6.91
CA ASN A 336 -10.44 20.44 5.86
C ASN A 336 -9.31 19.44 6.10
N ASP A 337 -8.82 19.29 7.33
CA ASP A 337 -7.77 18.31 7.68
C ASP A 337 -8.26 16.89 7.42
N ILE A 338 -9.51 16.59 7.78
CA ILE A 338 -10.12 15.28 7.55
C ILE A 338 -10.19 14.97 6.04
N LEU A 339 -10.62 15.94 5.23
CA LEU A 339 -10.62 15.80 3.76
C LEU A 339 -9.22 15.53 3.21
N LEU A 340 -8.19 16.25 3.73
CA LEU A 340 -6.80 16.04 3.33
C LEU A 340 -6.32 14.63 3.67
N ILE A 341 -6.57 14.14 4.89
CA ILE A 341 -6.15 12.84 5.38
C ILE A 341 -6.83 11.70 4.61
N LEU A 342 -8.14 11.77 4.40
CA LEU A 342 -8.90 10.67 3.80
C LEU A 342 -8.68 10.53 2.27
N HIS A 343 -8.43 11.64 1.55
CA HIS A 343 -8.18 11.59 0.10
C HIS A 343 -7.41 12.77 -0.48
N GLY A 344 -7.54 13.98 0.09
CA GLY A 344 -7.06 15.21 -0.54
C GLY A 344 -5.55 15.22 -0.77
N ASN A 345 -4.76 14.68 0.16
CA ASN A 345 -3.31 14.61 0.02
C ASN A 345 -2.88 13.68 -1.12
N TRP A 346 -3.51 12.51 -1.24
CA TRP A 346 -3.27 11.63 -2.38
C TRP A 346 -3.67 12.27 -3.70
N LEU A 347 -4.83 12.92 -3.77
CA LEU A 347 -5.27 13.62 -4.99
C LEU A 347 -4.31 14.72 -5.39
N ARG A 348 -3.87 15.56 -4.43
CA ARG A 348 -2.88 16.61 -4.68
C ARG A 348 -1.60 16.03 -5.24
N PHE A 349 -1.08 14.95 -4.63
CA PHE A 349 0.13 14.28 -5.08
C PHE A 349 -0.02 13.68 -6.48
N LEU A 350 -1.11 12.93 -6.72
CA LEU A 350 -1.36 12.28 -8.01
C LEU A 350 -1.59 13.29 -9.14
N ARG A 351 -2.37 14.36 -8.91
CA ARG A 351 -2.60 15.43 -9.89
C ARG A 351 -1.32 16.13 -10.31
N ARG A 352 -0.35 16.24 -9.41
CA ARG A 352 0.95 16.85 -9.70
C ARG A 352 1.89 15.93 -10.47
N ASN A 353 1.87 14.63 -10.18
CA ASN A 353 2.89 13.70 -10.60
C ASN A 353 2.48 12.72 -11.70
N LEU A 354 1.19 12.46 -11.91
CA LEU A 354 0.72 11.68 -13.05
C LEU A 354 0.72 12.56 -14.32
N LYS A 355 1.43 12.09 -15.34
CA LYS A 355 1.49 12.72 -16.67
C LYS A 355 0.47 12.15 -17.64
#